data_78f74eb0821f5b4975171a8c5c6409e4
#
_entry.id   78f74eb0821f5b4975171a8c5c6409e4
#
_cell.length_a   1.000
_cell.length_b   1.000
_cell.length_c   1.000
_cell.angle_alpha   90.00
_cell.angle_beta   90.00
_cell.angle_gamma   90.00
#
_symmetry.space_group_name_H-M   'P 1'
#
loop_
_entity.id
_entity.type
_entity.pdbx_description
1 polymer ?
#
loop_
_entity_poly.entity_id
_entity_poly.type
_entity_poly.pdbx_seq_one_letter_code
_entity_poly.pdbx_strand_id
1 'polypeptide(L)'
;LLDQTSDKLYQTTGLTTSLEKAESTSIGSCERVTVASVQTLSQEARLKKFKKDDFGVIVVDEAHHAMSETYQRVLKYFDSAKVLGVTATPDRADQKNLGQFFDSKAYEYTLHQAVKEGYLCPVKAQMIPLELDIRNVGLSNGDYAVGEIGSSLEPYLNQIALEMLNYREPRRKCDKKKKKRPRDRWENNQKMNKYFRGFWDQLSSSTLRGQRI
;
A
#
# COMPACT_ATOMS: atom_id res chain seq x y z
N LEU A 1 7.23 4.76 -8.58
CA LEU A 1 6.10 4.06 -7.98
C LEU A 1 4.79 4.34 -8.72
N LEU A 2 4.37 5.63 -8.86
CA LEU A 2 3.11 5.99 -9.55
C LEU A 2 3.07 5.52 -11.01
N ASP A 3 4.17 5.68 -11.76
CA ASP A 3 4.27 5.18 -13.13
C ASP A 3 4.10 3.66 -13.20
N GLN A 4 4.72 2.92 -12.26
CA GLN A 4 4.55 1.46 -12.14
C GLN A 4 3.11 1.06 -11.82
N THR A 5 2.40 1.87 -11.03
CA THR A 5 0.97 1.64 -10.72
C THR A 5 0.13 1.84 -11.99
N SER A 6 0.39 2.91 -12.74
CA SER A 6 -0.24 3.19 -14.02
C SER A 6 -0.04 2.02 -15.01
N ASP A 7 1.20 1.59 -15.18
CA ASP A 7 1.56 0.48 -16.08
C ASP A 7 0.85 -0.83 -15.68
N LYS A 8 0.81 -1.14 -14.38
CA LYS A 8 0.12 -2.33 -13.89
C LYS A 8 -1.38 -2.28 -14.10
N LEU A 9 -1.99 -1.12 -13.86
CA LEU A 9 -3.41 -0.91 -14.14
C LEU A 9 -3.71 -1.13 -15.62
N TYR A 10 -2.93 -0.55 -16.50
CA TYR A 10 -3.07 -0.78 -17.93
C TYR A 10 -2.92 -2.26 -18.32
N GLN A 11 -1.88 -2.92 -17.82
CA GLN A 11 -1.63 -4.35 -18.11
C GLN A 11 -2.73 -5.28 -17.63
N THR A 12 -3.42 -4.92 -16.55
CA THR A 12 -4.42 -5.79 -15.92
C THR A 12 -5.84 -5.48 -16.37
N THR A 13 -6.14 -4.22 -16.66
CA THR A 13 -7.52 -3.75 -16.94
C THR A 13 -7.70 -3.22 -18.35
N GLY A 14 -6.61 -2.87 -19.05
CA GLY A 14 -6.64 -2.16 -20.32
C GLY A 14 -6.99 -0.67 -20.20
N LEU A 15 -7.21 -0.17 -18.97
CA LEU A 15 -7.55 1.24 -18.75
C LEU A 15 -6.30 2.09 -18.73
N THR A 16 -6.32 3.15 -19.51
CA THR A 16 -5.34 4.23 -19.43
C THR A 16 -5.58 5.09 -18.19
N THR A 17 -4.54 5.72 -17.69
CA THR A 17 -4.61 6.53 -16.48
C THR A 17 -3.93 7.88 -16.68
N SER A 18 -4.46 8.91 -16.04
CA SER A 18 -3.77 10.19 -15.89
C SER A 18 -2.93 10.20 -14.60
N LEU A 19 -1.86 11.00 -14.61
CA LEU A 19 -0.95 11.11 -13.48
C LEU A 19 -1.02 12.52 -12.86
N GLU A 20 -1.20 12.56 -11.54
CA GLU A 20 -1.16 13.79 -10.75
C GLU A 20 0.03 13.73 -9.79
N LYS A 21 1.20 14.20 -10.23
CA LYS A 21 2.43 14.16 -9.44
C LYS A 21 3.36 15.30 -9.84
N ALA A 22 4.04 15.94 -8.88
CA ALA A 22 5.02 16.98 -9.10
C ALA A 22 4.58 17.96 -10.22
N GLU A 23 5.22 17.91 -11.38
CA GLU A 23 4.93 18.78 -12.53
C GLU A 23 3.79 18.25 -13.44
N SER A 24 3.44 16.96 -13.33
CA SER A 24 2.36 16.36 -14.12
C SER A 24 0.99 16.67 -13.51
N THR A 25 0.01 16.99 -14.35
CA THR A 25 -1.37 17.21 -13.93
C THR A 25 -2.35 16.36 -14.72
N SER A 26 -3.35 15.86 -14.05
CA SER A 26 -4.47 15.12 -14.64
C SER A 26 -5.65 15.99 -15.03
N ILE A 27 -5.57 17.31 -14.75
CA ILE A 27 -6.64 18.25 -15.03
C ILE A 27 -6.82 18.41 -16.52
N GLY A 28 -8.05 18.26 -16.99
CA GLY A 28 -8.38 18.27 -18.42
C GLY A 28 -8.13 16.95 -19.13
N SER A 29 -7.69 15.91 -18.41
CA SER A 29 -7.60 14.55 -18.97
C SER A 29 -9.00 13.94 -19.11
N CYS A 30 -9.19 13.15 -20.17
CA CYS A 30 -10.40 12.35 -20.39
C CYS A 30 -10.32 10.96 -19.73
N GLU A 31 -9.24 10.67 -19.00
CA GLU A 31 -9.01 9.36 -18.40
C GLU A 31 -9.92 9.14 -17.18
N ARG A 32 -10.50 7.95 -17.12
CA ARG A 32 -11.41 7.58 -16.02
C ARG A 32 -10.70 7.32 -14.69
N VAL A 33 -9.40 7.06 -14.74
CA VAL A 33 -8.58 6.72 -13.57
C VAL A 33 -7.45 7.73 -13.46
N THR A 34 -7.33 8.35 -12.30
CA THR A 34 -6.20 9.21 -11.96
C THR A 34 -5.34 8.54 -10.90
N VAL A 35 -4.05 8.40 -11.17
CA VAL A 35 -3.06 7.94 -10.19
C VAL A 35 -2.34 9.16 -9.64
N ALA A 36 -2.46 9.39 -8.35
CA ALA A 36 -2.03 10.62 -7.71
C ALA A 36 -1.07 10.40 -6.54
N SER A 37 -0.17 11.36 -6.33
CA SER A 37 0.60 11.47 -5.09
C SER A 37 -0.18 12.30 -4.08
N VAL A 38 -0.35 11.78 -2.88
CA VAL A 38 -1.02 12.51 -1.80
C VAL A 38 -0.27 13.81 -1.44
N GLN A 39 1.05 13.81 -1.51
CA GLN A 39 1.87 15.00 -1.26
C GLN A 39 1.57 16.11 -2.25
N THR A 40 1.35 15.77 -3.52
CA THR A 40 0.98 16.74 -4.57
C THR A 40 -0.44 17.22 -4.37
N LEU A 41 -1.40 16.31 -4.16
CA LEU A 41 -2.81 16.65 -3.96
C LEU A 41 -3.07 17.41 -2.66
N SER A 42 -2.30 17.18 -1.60
CA SER A 42 -2.48 17.89 -0.33
C SER A 42 -2.11 19.38 -0.41
N GLN A 43 -1.46 19.83 -1.48
CA GLN A 43 -1.22 21.24 -1.76
C GLN A 43 -2.55 21.91 -2.14
N GLU A 44 -2.96 22.93 -1.39
CA GLU A 44 -4.25 23.58 -1.55
C GLU A 44 -4.49 24.12 -2.97
N ALA A 45 -3.45 24.70 -3.58
CA ALA A 45 -3.52 25.22 -4.94
C ALA A 45 -3.75 24.11 -6.00
N ARG A 46 -3.30 22.90 -5.74
CA ARG A 46 -3.56 21.73 -6.60
C ARG A 46 -4.94 21.16 -6.35
N LEU A 47 -5.28 20.95 -5.09
CA LEU A 47 -6.54 20.35 -4.67
C LEU A 47 -7.74 21.16 -5.18
N LYS A 48 -7.69 22.49 -5.07
CA LYS A 48 -8.75 23.41 -5.53
C LYS A 48 -8.98 23.42 -7.05
N LYS A 49 -8.08 22.84 -7.84
CA LYS A 49 -8.28 22.70 -9.27
C LYS A 49 -9.26 21.59 -9.65
N PHE A 50 -9.52 20.66 -8.73
CA PHE A 50 -10.51 19.60 -8.87
C PHE A 50 -11.84 20.05 -8.26
N LYS A 51 -12.92 19.57 -8.83
CA LYS A 51 -14.23 19.70 -8.17
C LYS A 51 -14.35 18.63 -7.08
N LYS A 52 -15.14 18.90 -6.06
CA LYS A 52 -15.34 17.97 -4.94
C LYS A 52 -15.96 16.65 -5.33
N ASP A 53 -16.71 16.63 -6.43
CA ASP A 53 -17.46 15.50 -6.98
C ASP A 53 -16.78 14.86 -8.20
N ASP A 54 -15.54 15.25 -8.54
CA ASP A 54 -14.81 14.68 -9.68
C ASP A 54 -14.55 13.18 -9.54
N PHE A 55 -14.47 12.67 -8.30
CA PHE A 55 -14.19 11.27 -8.02
C PHE A 55 -15.31 10.60 -7.24
N GLY A 56 -15.87 9.53 -7.78
CA GLY A 56 -16.85 8.70 -7.07
C GLY A 56 -16.22 7.68 -6.11
N VAL A 57 -14.98 7.28 -6.38
CA VAL A 57 -14.23 6.30 -5.58
C VAL A 57 -12.79 6.74 -5.46
N ILE A 58 -12.23 6.64 -4.26
CA ILE A 58 -10.82 6.85 -3.98
C ILE A 58 -10.23 5.57 -3.39
N VAL A 59 -9.17 5.06 -4.00
CA VAL A 59 -8.41 3.93 -3.46
C VAL A 59 -7.13 4.46 -2.83
N VAL A 60 -6.96 4.19 -1.53
CA VAL A 60 -5.78 4.59 -0.76
C VAL A 60 -4.89 3.38 -0.58
N ASP A 61 -3.72 3.39 -1.22
CA ASP A 61 -2.67 2.42 -0.95
C ASP A 61 -1.89 2.84 0.31
N GLU A 62 -1.39 1.86 1.06
CA GLU A 62 -0.78 2.07 2.37
C GLU A 62 -1.69 2.85 3.33
N ALA A 63 -2.95 2.40 3.41
CA ALA A 63 -4.03 3.08 4.14
C ALA A 63 -3.76 3.29 5.63
N HIS A 64 -2.74 2.65 6.20
CA HIS A 64 -2.29 2.94 7.56
C HIS A 64 -1.77 4.39 7.72
N HIS A 65 -1.47 5.10 6.64
CA HIS A 65 -1.16 6.53 6.65
C HIS A 65 -2.39 7.44 6.55
N ALA A 66 -3.60 6.89 6.36
CA ALA A 66 -4.82 7.68 6.16
C ALA A 66 -5.16 8.66 7.32
N MET A 67 -4.64 8.38 8.51
CA MET A 67 -4.80 9.25 9.68
C MET A 67 -3.89 10.48 9.67
N SER A 68 -2.91 10.59 8.76
CA SER A 68 -2.05 11.77 8.68
C SER A 68 -2.82 12.98 8.10
N GLU A 69 -2.40 14.18 8.47
CA GLU A 69 -3.07 15.44 8.06
C GLU A 69 -3.14 15.59 6.53
N THR A 70 -2.10 15.16 5.82
CA THR A 70 -2.05 15.24 4.36
C THR A 70 -3.13 14.39 3.71
N TYR A 71 -3.31 13.14 4.15
CA TYR A 71 -4.38 12.27 3.68
C TYR A 71 -5.75 12.80 4.07
N GLN A 72 -5.92 13.20 5.33
CA GLN A 72 -7.17 13.75 5.84
C GLN A 72 -7.63 14.98 5.05
N ARG A 73 -6.70 15.85 4.66
CA ARG A 73 -7.02 17.04 3.85
C ARG A 73 -7.59 16.64 2.48
N VAL A 74 -6.97 15.69 1.79
CA VAL A 74 -7.44 15.23 0.49
C VAL A 74 -8.77 14.50 0.59
N LEU A 75 -8.90 13.57 1.55
CA LEU A 75 -10.10 12.77 1.70
C LEU A 75 -11.32 13.60 2.14
N LYS A 76 -11.11 14.61 3.01
CA LYS A 76 -12.17 15.55 3.40
C LYS A 76 -12.57 16.50 2.28
N TYR A 77 -11.68 16.79 1.35
CA TYR A 77 -12.02 17.61 0.19
C TYR A 77 -12.99 16.88 -0.76
N PHE A 78 -12.75 15.59 -1.00
CA PHE A 78 -13.59 14.73 -1.81
C PHE A 78 -14.59 13.93 -0.95
N ASP A 79 -15.34 14.64 -0.13
CA ASP A 79 -16.22 14.09 0.91
C ASP A 79 -17.37 13.23 0.37
N SER A 80 -17.76 13.41 -0.90
CA SER A 80 -18.75 12.59 -1.60
C SER A 80 -18.20 11.25 -2.11
N ALA A 81 -16.88 11.11 -2.20
CA ALA A 81 -16.24 9.90 -2.72
C ALA A 81 -16.26 8.75 -1.70
N LYS A 82 -16.50 7.53 -2.18
CA LYS A 82 -16.32 6.33 -1.36
C LYS A 82 -14.85 6.00 -1.26
N VAL A 83 -14.36 5.73 -0.05
CA VAL A 83 -12.95 5.47 0.20
C VAL A 83 -12.72 3.99 0.45
N LEU A 84 -11.81 3.38 -0.32
CA LEU A 84 -11.29 2.03 -0.12
C LEU A 84 -9.84 2.11 0.31
N GLY A 85 -9.54 1.67 1.53
CA GLY A 85 -8.17 1.55 2.04
C GLY A 85 -7.59 0.15 1.80
N VAL A 86 -6.36 0.07 1.34
CA VAL A 86 -5.58 -1.16 1.20
C VAL A 86 -4.28 -1.01 1.98
N THR A 87 -3.95 -1.98 2.82
CA THR A 87 -2.69 -1.99 3.57
C THR A 87 -2.24 -3.40 3.89
N ALA A 88 -0.93 -3.62 3.92
CA ALA A 88 -0.34 -4.86 4.41
C ALA A 88 -0.19 -4.88 5.94
N THR A 89 -0.26 -3.72 6.59
CA THR A 89 -0.01 -3.54 8.03
C THR A 89 -1.14 -2.72 8.67
N PRO A 90 -2.32 -3.33 8.91
CA PRO A 90 -3.45 -2.61 9.50
C PRO A 90 -3.20 -2.20 10.95
N ASP A 91 -2.42 -3.00 11.66
CA ASP A 91 -2.11 -2.80 13.09
C ASP A 91 -0.69 -2.24 13.23
N ARG A 92 -0.55 -0.93 13.23
CA ARG A 92 0.72 -0.26 13.53
C ARG A 92 0.88 -0.01 15.02
N ALA A 93 2.14 -0.03 15.48
CA ALA A 93 2.51 0.21 16.87
C ALA A 93 2.16 1.62 17.39
N ASP A 94 1.87 2.59 16.51
CA ASP A 94 1.45 3.95 16.86
C ASP A 94 -0.03 4.06 17.30
N GLN A 95 -0.72 2.94 17.46
CA GLN A 95 -2.09 2.82 17.99
C GLN A 95 -3.16 3.71 17.32
N LYS A 96 -2.86 4.31 16.18
CA LYS A 96 -3.87 5.05 15.42
C LYS A 96 -4.81 4.05 14.77
N ASN A 97 -5.95 3.87 15.41
CA ASN A 97 -6.94 2.89 14.99
C ASN A 97 -7.58 3.30 13.65
N LEU A 98 -7.33 2.53 12.60
CA LEU A 98 -7.96 2.73 11.29
C LEU A 98 -9.50 2.67 11.35
N GLY A 99 -10.06 1.99 12.35
CA GLY A 99 -11.50 1.97 12.61
C GLY A 99 -12.11 3.33 12.98
N GLN A 100 -11.30 4.35 13.30
CA GLN A 100 -11.80 5.72 13.46
C GLN A 100 -12.07 6.41 12.12
N PHE A 101 -11.50 5.90 11.04
CA PHE A 101 -11.65 6.48 9.71
C PHE A 101 -12.43 5.61 8.74
N PHE A 102 -12.23 4.29 8.78
CA PHE A 102 -12.93 3.36 7.92
C PHE A 102 -14.08 2.69 8.68
N ASP A 103 -15.28 2.72 8.12
CA ASP A 103 -16.50 2.20 8.74
C ASP A 103 -16.47 0.68 8.93
N SER A 104 -15.77 -0.04 8.06
CA SER A 104 -15.71 -1.50 8.11
C SER A 104 -14.46 -2.07 7.46
N LYS A 105 -14.08 -3.27 7.90
CA LYS A 105 -13.07 -4.10 7.25
C LYS A 105 -13.75 -5.02 6.24
N ALA A 106 -13.61 -4.73 4.95
CA ALA A 106 -14.25 -5.48 3.89
C ALA A 106 -13.62 -6.85 3.67
N TYR A 107 -12.29 -6.98 3.80
CA TYR A 107 -11.57 -8.21 3.57
C TYR A 107 -10.24 -8.24 4.32
N GLU A 108 -9.83 -9.42 4.74
CA GLU A 108 -8.52 -9.67 5.31
C GLU A 108 -7.88 -10.90 4.67
N TYR A 109 -6.63 -10.75 4.24
CA TYR A 109 -5.82 -11.82 3.70
C TYR A 109 -4.49 -11.87 4.43
N THR A 110 -4.39 -12.84 5.34
CA THR A 110 -3.25 -12.89 6.27
C THR A 110 -1.97 -13.38 5.58
N LEU A 111 -0.82 -12.97 6.13
CA LEU A 111 0.50 -13.47 5.70
C LEU A 111 0.54 -15.01 5.72
N HIS A 112 -0.03 -15.63 6.77
CA HIS A 112 -0.08 -17.08 6.91
C HIS A 112 -0.87 -17.74 5.77
N GLN A 113 -2.01 -17.19 5.40
CA GLN A 113 -2.80 -17.66 4.27
C GLN A 113 -2.02 -17.53 2.96
N ALA A 114 -1.36 -16.36 2.73
CA ALA A 114 -0.58 -16.11 1.53
C ALA A 114 0.61 -17.07 1.38
N VAL A 115 1.27 -17.43 2.48
CA VAL A 115 2.32 -18.44 2.50
C VAL A 115 1.75 -19.85 2.25
N LYS A 116 0.66 -20.22 2.93
CA LYS A 116 0.01 -21.52 2.78
C LYS A 116 -0.47 -21.76 1.35
N GLU A 117 -1.01 -20.75 0.70
CA GLU A 117 -1.50 -20.81 -0.67
C GLU A 117 -0.39 -20.62 -1.72
N GLY A 118 0.85 -20.38 -1.30
CA GLY A 118 2.02 -20.27 -2.16
C GLY A 118 2.15 -18.96 -2.93
N TYR A 119 1.45 -17.91 -2.52
CA TYR A 119 1.65 -16.54 -3.05
C TYR A 119 2.90 -15.90 -2.49
N LEU A 120 3.24 -16.20 -1.23
CA LEU A 120 4.46 -15.74 -0.58
C LEU A 120 5.36 -16.93 -0.21
N CYS A 121 6.66 -16.68 -0.18
CA CYS A 121 7.62 -17.66 0.30
C CYS A 121 7.52 -17.81 1.82
N PRO A 122 7.75 -19.03 2.37
CA PRO A 122 7.89 -19.20 3.80
C PRO A 122 9.02 -18.31 4.34
N VAL A 123 8.74 -17.61 5.44
CA VAL A 123 9.73 -16.80 6.12
C VAL A 123 10.54 -17.71 7.03
N LYS A 124 11.86 -17.71 6.85
CA LYS A 124 12.82 -18.29 7.79
C LYS A 124 13.48 -17.13 8.53
N ALA A 125 13.13 -16.96 9.80
CA ALA A 125 13.78 -15.98 10.66
C ALA A 125 14.92 -16.65 11.40
N GLN A 126 16.09 -16.01 11.41
CA GLN A 126 17.24 -16.44 12.19
C GLN A 126 17.72 -15.27 13.03
N MET A 127 17.81 -15.48 14.33
CA MET A 127 18.37 -14.50 15.24
C MET A 127 19.86 -14.72 15.36
N ILE A 128 20.62 -13.67 15.11
CA ILE A 128 22.07 -13.65 15.35
C ILE A 128 22.27 -12.91 16.67
N PRO A 129 22.78 -13.57 17.73
CA PRO A 129 23.03 -12.90 18.98
C PRO A 129 24.23 -11.95 18.80
N LEU A 130 23.98 -10.66 18.97
CA LEU A 130 24.98 -9.61 19.00
C LEU A 130 24.91 -8.93 20.36
N GLU A 131 26.03 -8.85 21.05
CA GLU A 131 26.15 -8.07 22.29
C GLU A 131 26.39 -6.60 21.92
N LEU A 132 25.31 -5.87 21.68
CA LEU A 132 25.37 -4.44 21.36
C LEU A 132 25.20 -3.62 22.64
N ASP A 133 26.13 -2.71 22.91
CA ASP A 133 25.95 -1.71 23.94
C ASP A 133 25.21 -0.49 23.38
N ILE A 134 23.90 -0.43 23.63
CA ILE A 134 23.02 0.67 23.19
C ILE A 134 22.62 1.59 24.34
N ARG A 135 23.23 1.45 25.52
CA ARG A 135 22.86 2.22 26.72
C ARG A 135 23.05 3.73 26.56
N ASN A 136 23.97 4.13 25.69
CA ASN A 136 24.27 5.53 25.42
C ASN A 136 23.59 6.08 24.16
N VAL A 137 22.71 5.31 23.50
CA VAL A 137 21.98 5.74 22.32
C VAL A 137 20.72 6.51 22.75
N GLY A 138 20.62 7.77 22.36
CA GLY A 138 19.47 8.63 22.65
C GLY A 138 18.23 8.21 21.86
N LEU A 139 17.05 8.67 22.34
CA LEU A 139 15.79 8.51 21.64
C LEU A 139 15.43 9.80 20.89
N SER A 140 15.01 9.69 19.65
CA SER A 140 14.47 10.78 18.83
C SER A 140 13.11 10.39 18.28
N ASN A 141 12.07 11.17 18.58
CA ASN A 141 10.69 10.93 18.18
C ASN A 141 10.12 9.54 18.57
N GLY A 142 10.57 8.98 19.69
CA GLY A 142 10.13 7.67 20.19
C GLY A 142 10.85 6.48 19.57
N ASP A 143 11.90 6.72 18.77
CA ASP A 143 12.78 5.70 18.22
C ASP A 143 14.24 6.06 18.53
N TYR A 144 15.17 5.13 18.32
CA TYR A 144 16.58 5.40 18.54
C TYR A 144 17.12 6.44 17.56
N ALA A 145 18.01 7.33 18.02
CA ALA A 145 18.66 8.30 17.16
C ALA A 145 19.53 7.61 16.10
N VAL A 146 19.15 7.76 14.83
CA VAL A 146 19.73 7.00 13.70
C VAL A 146 21.25 7.14 13.60
N GLY A 147 21.79 8.34 13.83
CA GLY A 147 23.24 8.57 13.79
C GLY A 147 24.00 7.86 14.92
N GLU A 148 23.43 7.87 16.12
CA GLU A 148 24.07 7.27 17.31
C GLU A 148 24.00 5.74 17.25
N ILE A 149 22.87 5.16 16.80
CA ILE A 149 22.76 3.71 16.61
C ILE A 149 23.68 3.23 15.49
N GLY A 150 23.84 4.03 14.42
CA GLY A 150 24.79 3.74 13.34
C GLY A 150 26.22 3.63 13.86
N SER A 151 26.66 4.60 14.66
CA SER A 151 28.00 4.60 15.28
C SER A 151 28.20 3.42 16.25
N SER A 152 27.16 3.04 16.99
CA SER A 152 27.20 1.88 17.90
C SER A 152 27.23 0.54 17.13
N LEU A 153 26.69 0.46 15.93
CA LEU A 153 26.72 -0.74 15.08
C LEU A 153 28.02 -0.88 14.27
N GLU A 154 28.73 0.22 13.98
CA GLU A 154 29.90 0.23 13.12
C GLU A 154 30.95 -0.82 13.48
N PRO A 155 31.36 -1.03 14.77
CA PRO A 155 32.31 -2.05 15.15
C PRO A 155 31.86 -3.49 14.82
N TYR A 156 30.58 -3.70 14.71
CA TYR A 156 29.98 -5.04 14.50
C TYR A 156 29.61 -5.33 13.03
N LEU A 157 29.76 -4.35 12.13
CA LEU A 157 29.36 -4.51 10.72
C LEU A 157 30.07 -5.69 10.02
N ASN A 158 31.35 -5.89 10.31
CA ASN A 158 32.12 -7.01 9.76
C ASN A 158 31.61 -8.35 10.29
N GLN A 159 31.30 -8.44 11.59
CA GLN A 159 30.75 -9.65 12.19
C GLN A 159 29.35 -9.95 11.59
N ILE A 160 28.49 -8.95 11.48
CA ILE A 160 27.18 -9.08 10.84
C ILE A 160 27.32 -9.58 9.40
N ALA A 161 28.24 -8.98 8.64
CA ALA A 161 28.48 -9.38 7.25
C ALA A 161 28.98 -10.83 7.12
N LEU A 162 29.88 -11.26 8.00
CA LEU A 162 30.39 -12.64 8.04
C LEU A 162 29.24 -13.62 8.37
N GLU A 163 28.45 -13.32 9.37
CA GLU A 163 27.30 -14.15 9.74
C GLU A 163 26.27 -14.22 8.60
N MET A 164 25.97 -13.12 7.94
CA MET A 164 25.11 -13.13 6.76
C MET A 164 25.66 -13.99 5.61
N LEU A 165 26.97 -14.06 5.44
CA LEU A 165 27.62 -14.93 4.45
C LEU A 165 27.52 -16.40 4.85
N ASN A 166 27.73 -16.74 6.13
CA ASN A 166 27.65 -18.11 6.65
C ASN A 166 26.24 -18.70 6.47
N TYR A 167 25.18 -17.84 6.59
CA TYR A 167 23.80 -18.27 6.42
C TYR A 167 23.25 -18.08 5.00
N ARG A 168 24.10 -17.73 4.05
CA ARG A 168 23.70 -17.66 2.65
C ARG A 168 23.42 -19.03 2.09
N GLU A 169 22.18 -19.52 2.20
CA GLU A 169 21.76 -20.69 1.42
C GLU A 169 22.02 -20.41 -0.07
N PRO A 170 22.63 -21.36 -0.79
CA PRO A 170 22.77 -21.20 -2.23
C PRO A 170 21.39 -20.94 -2.81
N ARG A 171 21.25 -19.86 -3.60
CA ARG A 171 19.97 -19.52 -4.25
C ARG A 171 19.47 -20.77 -4.94
N ARG A 172 18.43 -21.41 -4.42
CA ARG A 172 17.76 -22.49 -5.14
C ARG A 172 17.37 -21.87 -6.47
N LYS A 173 17.95 -22.40 -7.56
CA LYS A 173 17.54 -22.04 -8.92
C LYS A 173 16.03 -22.25 -8.93
N CYS A 174 15.28 -21.16 -9.01
CA CYS A 174 13.83 -21.23 -9.07
C CYS A 174 13.48 -22.05 -10.30
N ASP A 175 12.96 -23.24 -10.08
CA ASP A 175 12.63 -24.17 -11.16
C ASP A 175 11.51 -23.51 -11.97
N LYS A 176 11.88 -22.80 -13.04
CA LYS A 176 10.97 -22.04 -13.91
C LYS A 176 9.88 -22.92 -14.54
N LYS A 177 10.03 -24.26 -14.44
CA LYS A 177 9.12 -25.22 -15.07
C LYS A 177 7.87 -25.56 -14.25
N LYS A 178 7.74 -25.14 -12.97
CA LYS A 178 6.58 -25.52 -12.13
C LYS A 178 5.74 -24.34 -11.61
N LYS A 179 6.04 -23.10 -11.93
CA LYS A 179 5.14 -21.99 -11.59
C LYS A 179 4.22 -21.71 -12.78
N LYS A 180 3.04 -22.31 -12.78
CA LYS A 180 1.86 -21.64 -13.36
C LYS A 180 1.83 -20.24 -12.75
N ARG A 181 1.90 -19.23 -13.62
CA ARG A 181 1.92 -17.83 -13.17
C ARG A 181 0.67 -17.56 -12.33
N PRO A 182 0.74 -16.71 -11.30
CA PRO A 182 -0.43 -16.37 -10.47
C PRO A 182 -1.67 -15.94 -11.26
N ARG A 183 -1.52 -15.49 -12.51
CA ARG A 183 -2.60 -15.11 -13.42
C ARG A 183 -3.70 -16.16 -13.56
N ASP A 184 -3.31 -17.44 -13.67
CA ASP A 184 -4.29 -18.53 -13.84
C ASP A 184 -5.03 -18.89 -12.53
N ARG A 185 -4.54 -18.40 -11.39
CA ARG A 185 -5.13 -18.62 -10.06
C ARG A 185 -6.15 -17.56 -9.66
N TRP A 186 -6.02 -16.35 -10.19
CA TRP A 186 -6.99 -15.28 -9.97
C TRP A 186 -8.35 -15.59 -10.57
N GLU A 187 -8.37 -16.26 -11.71
CA GLU A 187 -9.60 -16.68 -12.38
C GLU A 187 -10.39 -17.72 -11.59
N ASN A 188 -9.71 -18.52 -10.76
CA ASN A 188 -10.33 -19.58 -9.95
C ASN A 188 -10.70 -19.16 -8.53
N ASN A 189 -10.43 -17.94 -8.09
CA ASN A 189 -10.76 -17.51 -6.74
C ASN A 189 -12.16 -16.87 -6.70
N GLN A 190 -13.20 -17.73 -6.87
CA GLN A 190 -14.62 -17.34 -6.86
C GLN A 190 -15.04 -16.54 -5.62
N LYS A 191 -14.35 -16.71 -4.48
CA LYS A 191 -14.65 -15.93 -3.27
C LYS A 191 -14.26 -14.46 -3.43
N MET A 192 -13.05 -14.17 -3.93
CA MET A 192 -12.62 -12.78 -4.15
C MET A 192 -13.47 -12.08 -5.22
N ASN A 193 -13.77 -12.77 -6.33
CA ASN A 193 -14.69 -12.26 -7.35
C ASN A 193 -16.08 -11.96 -6.81
N LYS A 194 -16.59 -12.74 -5.84
CA LYS A 194 -17.90 -12.51 -5.22
C LYS A 194 -17.91 -11.22 -4.37
N TYR A 195 -16.83 -10.96 -3.61
CA TYR A 195 -16.71 -9.72 -2.81
C TYR A 195 -16.50 -8.49 -3.69
N PHE A 196 -15.63 -8.57 -4.70
CA PHE A 196 -15.45 -7.48 -5.66
C PHE A 196 -16.69 -7.21 -6.50
N ARG A 197 -17.41 -8.25 -6.92
CA ARG A 197 -18.66 -8.10 -7.66
C ARG A 197 -19.76 -7.50 -6.77
N GLY A 198 -19.91 -7.96 -5.53
CA GLY A 198 -20.86 -7.37 -4.57
C GLY A 198 -20.56 -5.91 -4.24
N PHE A 199 -19.28 -5.55 -4.10
CA PHE A 199 -18.86 -4.16 -3.93
C PHE A 199 -19.13 -3.31 -5.19
N TRP A 200 -18.90 -3.86 -6.38
CA TRP A 200 -19.18 -3.22 -7.66
C TRP A 200 -20.67 -3.03 -7.92
N ASP A 201 -21.49 -4.01 -7.55
CA ASP A 201 -22.94 -3.96 -7.66
C ASP A 201 -23.54 -2.92 -6.68
N GLN A 202 -22.99 -2.78 -5.48
CA GLN A 202 -23.37 -1.70 -4.55
C GLN A 202 -22.98 -0.32 -5.06
N LEU A 203 -21.81 -0.18 -5.69
CA LEU A 203 -21.38 1.07 -6.31
C LEU A 203 -22.28 1.46 -7.48
N SER A 204 -22.61 0.51 -8.36
CA SER A 204 -23.46 0.76 -9.54
C SER A 204 -24.91 1.06 -9.16
N SER A 205 -25.45 0.41 -8.13
CA SER A 205 -26.83 0.63 -7.67
C SER A 205 -27.04 1.98 -6.98
N SER A 206 -26.00 2.54 -6.36
CA SER A 206 -26.08 3.87 -5.72
C SER A 206 -25.94 5.03 -6.73
N THR A 207 -25.28 4.80 -7.87
CA THR A 207 -25.09 5.81 -8.92
C THR A 207 -26.37 5.99 -9.78
N LEU A 208 -27.24 4.98 -9.84
CA LEU A 208 -28.47 5.04 -10.62
C LEU A 208 -29.66 5.69 -9.89
N ARG A 209 -29.55 6.03 -8.60
CA ARG A 209 -30.63 6.73 -7.85
C ARG A 209 -30.51 8.25 -7.85
N GLY A 210 -29.47 8.82 -8.44
CA GLY A 210 -29.19 10.27 -8.43
C GLY A 210 -29.50 11.02 -9.74
N GLN A 211 -30.04 10.37 -10.78
CA GLN A 211 -30.43 11.05 -12.02
C GLN A 211 -31.83 10.68 -12.44
N ARG A 212 -32.81 11.25 -11.74
CA ARG A 212 -34.13 11.63 -12.28
C ARG A 212 -34.60 12.86 -11.50
N ILE A 213 -34.31 14.01 -11.98
CA ILE A 213 -35.22 15.15 -12.19
C ILE A 213 -34.47 16.12 -13.08
#